data_5517711d2259c876ae9cc4c34b9a5ccd
#
_entry.id   5517711d2259c876ae9cc4c34b9a5ccd
#
_cell.length_a   1.000
_cell.length_b   1.000
_cell.length_c   1.000
_cell.angle_alpha   90.00
_cell.angle_beta   90.00
_cell.angle_gamma   90.00
#
_symmetry.space_group_name_H-M   'P 1'
#
loop_
_entity.id
_entity.type
_entity.pdbx_description
1 polymer ?
#
loop_
_entity_poly.entity_id
_entity_poly.type
_entity_poly.pdbx_seq_one_letter_code
_entity_poly.pdbx_strand_id
1 'polypeptide(L)'
;MIVLGARLEDPYTVENMNKALAALYPTKADRVVLPATHLYVRFLPEDEREFAMLERLGVELVDHPVDYEIVREGDWYHDPEIGPERITWQYAVVGTDFAFPRGIRYEIIDRCHIPEPGPSTKADGIDWEAVEREAYRLTGNGALTKGEEASGKPAGRITIVDAARGGEPEGVRGVRVACNSFVKFARAYTDEQGRYQMETSFASQPRYRLVFKNATGFAIGFNLILTPASCAGLGKGAATGIDLEVTPGSDKRLYPRCVVNNAGFDYWKGCETGSPAIKTPPANLRVWLFQGLDSGCSVMMHQGVLVDRSKLAEWMGEFSFLLKVFLPDVTLGLKNRDSYADIYSAAVHEFAHASHFMLAGRDYWESYVRFILNSFVSSGFVAYGVGTEEDHGYCEVGEMWAYYRESVLYRERYGGEAAFGVSFWFHPQIFLQLDDRGLDAWRIFQVLGAEVTDRAILQKKLVSFYPEYKSAINQAFMRYN
;
A
#
# COMPACT_ATOMS: atom_id res chain seq x y z
N MET A 1 -0.42 12.79 -13.36
CA MET A 1 0.98 12.56 -13.78
C MET A 1 1.79 13.82 -13.49
N ILE A 2 2.95 13.66 -12.90
CA ILE A 2 3.93 14.73 -12.66
C ILE A 2 4.44 15.26 -14.00
N VAL A 3 4.65 16.57 -14.10
CA VAL A 3 5.33 17.20 -15.24
C VAL A 3 6.57 17.91 -14.73
N LEU A 4 7.71 17.50 -15.25
CA LEU A 4 9.01 18.07 -14.91
C LEU A 4 9.29 19.32 -15.72
N GLY A 5 9.98 20.30 -15.11
CA GLY A 5 10.49 21.50 -15.72
C GLY A 5 12.00 21.44 -15.97
N ALA A 6 12.69 22.52 -15.67
CA ALA A 6 14.14 22.59 -15.82
C ALA A 6 14.87 21.76 -14.75
N ARG A 7 16.04 21.24 -15.10
CA ARG A 7 16.96 20.66 -14.13
C ARG A 7 17.51 21.74 -13.23
N LEU A 8 17.49 21.49 -11.93
CA LEU A 8 18.04 22.36 -10.90
C LEU A 8 19.44 21.89 -10.51
N GLU A 9 20.28 22.80 -10.05
CA GLU A 9 21.58 22.46 -9.51
C GLU A 9 21.43 21.92 -8.09
N ASP A 10 21.88 20.67 -7.83
CA ASP A 10 21.73 20.03 -6.53
C ASP A 10 22.68 20.65 -5.49
N PRO A 11 22.17 21.24 -4.40
CA PRO A 11 22.98 21.82 -3.35
C PRO A 11 23.87 20.82 -2.60
N TYR A 12 23.50 19.54 -2.59
CA TYR A 12 24.20 18.49 -1.85
C TYR A 12 25.33 17.81 -2.62
N THR A 13 25.62 18.21 -3.87
CA THR A 13 26.81 17.68 -4.53
C THR A 13 28.05 17.98 -3.69
N VAL A 14 29.04 17.07 -3.70
CA VAL A 14 30.30 17.25 -2.96
C VAL A 14 30.93 18.61 -3.30
N GLU A 15 30.86 19.02 -4.57
CA GLU A 15 31.40 20.30 -5.03
C GLU A 15 30.66 21.48 -4.36
N ASN A 16 29.33 21.51 -4.39
CA ASN A 16 28.53 22.62 -3.87
C ASN A 16 28.60 22.72 -2.33
N MET A 17 28.62 21.58 -1.63
CA MET A 17 28.82 21.56 -0.19
C MET A 17 30.21 22.06 0.21
N ASN A 18 31.27 21.71 -0.54
CA ASN A 18 32.62 22.26 -0.28
C ASN A 18 32.67 23.77 -0.56
N LYS A 19 32.04 24.28 -1.64
CA LYS A 19 31.93 25.73 -1.90
C LYS A 19 31.21 26.46 -0.76
N ALA A 20 30.12 25.90 -0.26
CA ALA A 20 29.37 26.49 0.87
C ALA A 20 30.19 26.50 2.16
N LEU A 21 30.89 25.40 2.46
CA LEU A 21 31.79 25.33 3.59
C LEU A 21 32.90 26.38 3.48
N ALA A 22 33.52 26.53 2.33
CA ALA A 22 34.57 27.51 2.08
C ALA A 22 34.06 28.96 2.23
N ALA A 23 32.84 29.24 1.79
CA ALA A 23 32.23 30.56 1.93
C ALA A 23 32.00 30.97 3.40
N LEU A 24 31.53 30.02 4.26
CA LEU A 24 31.22 30.29 5.67
C LEU A 24 32.42 30.10 6.59
N TYR A 25 33.35 29.18 6.27
CA TYR A 25 34.46 28.77 7.12
C TYR A 25 35.76 28.69 6.34
N PRO A 26 36.26 29.81 5.79
CA PRO A 26 37.42 29.79 4.89
C PRO A 26 38.69 29.18 5.53
N THR A 27 38.90 29.42 6.83
CA THR A 27 40.08 28.86 7.54
C THR A 27 39.95 27.37 7.86
N LYS A 28 38.73 26.84 7.90
CA LYS A 28 38.49 25.38 8.06
C LYS A 28 38.49 24.66 6.72
N ALA A 29 38.00 25.30 5.67
CA ALA A 29 37.98 24.73 4.31
C ALA A 29 39.37 24.38 3.78
N ASP A 30 40.41 25.12 4.20
CA ASP A 30 41.79 24.80 3.86
C ASP A 30 42.28 23.48 4.48
N ARG A 31 41.55 22.93 5.45
CA ARG A 31 41.91 21.72 6.21
C ARG A 31 40.94 20.57 6.06
N VAL A 32 39.70 20.82 5.64
CA VAL A 32 38.63 19.86 5.56
C VAL A 32 38.02 19.84 4.17
N VAL A 33 38.28 18.77 3.44
CA VAL A 33 37.57 18.47 2.19
C VAL A 33 36.48 17.47 2.50
N LEU A 34 35.23 17.85 2.23
CA LEU A 34 34.07 16.98 2.47
C LEU A 34 34.10 15.79 1.50
N PRO A 35 34.12 14.55 2.00
CA PRO A 35 34.01 13.38 1.13
C PRO A 35 32.56 13.17 0.68
N ALA A 36 32.34 12.37 -0.36
CA ALA A 36 31.03 11.84 -0.64
C ALA A 36 30.58 10.92 0.51
N THR A 37 29.36 11.13 1.00
CA THR A 37 28.69 10.26 1.97
C THR A 37 27.64 9.39 1.31
N HIS A 38 27.06 9.91 0.22
CA HIS A 38 25.97 9.26 -0.51
C HIS A 38 26.21 9.34 -2.03
N LEU A 39 25.51 8.46 -2.75
CA LEU A 39 25.42 8.44 -4.21
C LEU A 39 23.97 8.73 -4.59
N TYR A 40 23.75 9.69 -5.48
CA TYR A 40 22.50 9.86 -6.19
C TYR A 40 22.50 8.92 -7.38
N VAL A 41 21.56 8.00 -7.43
CA VAL A 41 21.51 6.91 -8.40
C VAL A 41 20.12 6.76 -9.00
N ARG A 42 20.06 6.10 -10.17
CA ARG A 42 18.79 5.58 -10.70
C ARG A 42 18.94 4.10 -11.06
N PHE A 43 17.87 3.37 -10.83
CA PHE A 43 17.73 1.96 -11.15
C PHE A 43 16.65 1.77 -12.22
N LEU A 44 16.82 0.79 -13.11
CA LEU A 44 15.80 0.40 -14.07
C LEU A 44 15.41 -1.06 -13.83
N PRO A 45 14.52 -1.34 -12.88
CA PRO A 45 14.05 -2.70 -12.66
C PRO A 45 13.24 -3.19 -13.87
N GLU A 46 13.46 -4.44 -14.29
CA GLU A 46 12.75 -5.04 -15.41
C GLU A 46 11.36 -5.55 -14.99
N ASP A 47 11.22 -5.96 -13.74
CA ASP A 47 9.97 -6.50 -13.19
C ASP A 47 9.77 -6.14 -11.71
N GLU A 48 8.64 -6.57 -11.16
CA GLU A 48 8.30 -6.35 -9.75
C GLU A 48 9.27 -7.04 -8.78
N ARG A 49 9.90 -8.16 -9.17
CA ARG A 49 10.83 -8.89 -8.29
C ARG A 49 12.09 -8.08 -8.06
N GLU A 50 12.60 -7.46 -9.10
CA GLU A 50 13.75 -6.56 -9.04
C GLU A 50 13.39 -5.30 -8.24
N PHE A 51 12.22 -4.72 -8.47
CA PHE A 51 11.72 -3.60 -7.67
C PHE A 51 11.64 -3.96 -6.17
N ALA A 52 11.03 -5.09 -5.84
CA ALA A 52 10.93 -5.56 -4.47
C ALA A 52 12.30 -5.89 -3.84
N MET A 53 13.29 -6.29 -4.65
CA MET A 53 14.67 -6.49 -4.18
C MET A 53 15.28 -5.17 -3.71
N LEU A 54 15.14 -4.08 -4.46
CA LEU A 54 15.60 -2.75 -4.08
C LEU A 54 14.93 -2.27 -2.78
N GLU A 55 13.61 -2.47 -2.66
CA GLU A 55 12.88 -2.12 -1.44
C GLU A 55 13.38 -2.91 -0.20
N ARG A 56 13.69 -4.21 -0.35
CA ARG A 56 14.26 -5.03 0.74
C ARG A 56 15.66 -4.59 1.16
N LEU A 57 16.43 -3.99 0.27
CA LEU A 57 17.72 -3.36 0.59
C LEU A 57 17.56 -2.01 1.32
N GLY A 58 16.32 -1.60 1.63
CA GLY A 58 16.04 -0.37 2.35
C GLY A 58 16.07 0.90 1.48
N VAL A 59 16.19 0.75 0.16
CA VAL A 59 16.25 1.88 -0.78
C VAL A 59 14.88 2.55 -0.87
N GLU A 60 14.84 3.87 -0.68
CA GLU A 60 13.66 4.68 -0.94
C GLU A 60 13.65 5.06 -2.42
N LEU A 61 12.67 4.53 -3.15
CA LEU A 61 12.54 4.69 -4.59
C LEU A 61 11.55 5.80 -4.94
N VAL A 62 11.90 6.62 -5.93
CA VAL A 62 11.06 7.68 -6.50
C VAL A 62 11.09 7.54 -8.02
N ASP A 63 9.93 7.65 -8.67
CA ASP A 63 9.77 7.43 -10.10
C ASP A 63 10.25 8.58 -11.00
N HIS A 64 10.73 9.68 -10.41
CA HIS A 64 11.20 10.87 -11.12
C HIS A 64 12.53 11.39 -10.55
N PRO A 65 13.33 12.11 -11.34
CA PRO A 65 14.54 12.76 -10.84
C PRO A 65 14.19 13.82 -9.79
N VAL A 66 15.00 13.88 -8.72
CA VAL A 66 14.74 14.76 -7.56
C VAL A 66 15.41 16.14 -7.68
N ASP A 67 16.22 16.32 -8.71
CA ASP A 67 16.93 17.55 -9.08
C ASP A 67 16.26 18.29 -10.25
N TYR A 68 14.95 18.13 -10.40
CA TYR A 68 14.14 18.84 -11.40
C TYR A 68 13.04 19.65 -10.74
N GLU A 69 12.71 20.76 -11.38
CA GLU A 69 11.49 21.49 -11.06
C GLU A 69 10.27 20.61 -11.37
N ILE A 70 9.27 20.62 -10.48
CA ILE A 70 7.96 20.05 -10.78
C ILE A 70 7.01 21.18 -11.13
N VAL A 71 6.70 21.31 -12.43
CA VAL A 71 5.82 22.34 -12.97
C VAL A 71 4.36 22.01 -12.70
N ARG A 72 4.02 20.73 -12.70
CA ARG A 72 2.70 20.23 -12.34
C ARG A 72 2.80 19.03 -11.41
N GLU A 73 2.14 19.14 -10.27
CA GLU A 73 2.03 18.05 -9.29
C GLU A 73 1.25 16.87 -9.85
N GLY A 74 1.52 15.70 -9.30
CA GLY A 74 0.84 14.46 -9.62
C GLY A 74 1.27 13.33 -8.72
N ASP A 75 0.64 12.18 -8.88
CA ASP A 75 0.89 11.01 -8.04
C ASP A 75 2.01 10.11 -8.59
N TRP A 76 2.36 10.25 -9.85
CA TRP A 76 3.34 9.41 -10.53
C TRP A 76 3.97 10.12 -11.73
N TYR A 77 5.15 9.62 -12.10
CA TYR A 77 5.89 10.02 -13.30
C TYR A 77 6.25 8.77 -14.10
N HIS A 78 6.33 8.90 -15.42
CA HIS A 78 6.86 7.89 -16.30
C HIS A 78 7.77 8.56 -17.32
N ASP A 79 9.00 8.07 -17.43
CA ASP A 79 9.98 8.58 -18.38
C ASP A 79 9.48 8.27 -19.80
N PRO A 80 9.33 9.27 -20.67
CA PRO A 80 8.84 9.10 -22.03
C PRO A 80 9.74 8.23 -22.91
N GLU A 81 11.00 8.02 -22.53
CA GLU A 81 11.93 7.13 -23.24
C GLU A 81 11.74 5.66 -22.86
N ILE A 82 10.99 5.38 -21.83
CA ILE A 82 10.67 4.00 -21.37
C ILE A 82 9.29 3.60 -21.90
N GLY A 83 9.16 2.38 -22.44
CA GLY A 83 7.88 1.86 -22.91
C GLY A 83 6.80 1.89 -21.82
N PRO A 84 5.54 2.22 -22.15
CA PRO A 84 4.47 2.43 -21.18
C PRO A 84 4.12 1.19 -20.36
N GLU A 85 4.48 0.00 -20.84
CA GLU A 85 4.30 -1.29 -20.16
C GLU A 85 5.50 -1.70 -19.28
N ARG A 86 6.51 -0.85 -19.16
CA ARG A 86 7.71 -1.12 -18.36
C ARG A 86 7.76 -0.20 -17.14
N ILE A 87 8.40 -0.67 -16.08
CA ILE A 87 8.71 0.16 -14.92
C ILE A 87 9.67 1.27 -15.36
N THR A 88 9.35 2.51 -15.04
CA THR A 88 10.21 3.66 -15.32
C THR A 88 11.47 3.67 -14.44
N TRP A 89 12.43 4.51 -14.75
CA TRP A 89 13.57 4.75 -13.88
C TRP A 89 13.14 5.07 -12.45
N GLN A 90 13.79 4.42 -11.50
CA GLN A 90 13.59 4.63 -10.07
C GLN A 90 14.81 5.34 -9.49
N TYR A 91 14.62 6.55 -9.05
CA TYR A 91 15.68 7.39 -8.48
C TYR A 91 15.80 7.14 -6.97
N ALA A 92 17.01 7.16 -6.47
CA ALA A 92 17.29 6.88 -5.07
C ALA A 92 18.59 7.53 -4.60
N VAL A 93 18.75 7.57 -3.29
CA VAL A 93 20.00 7.96 -2.64
C VAL A 93 20.47 6.84 -1.75
N VAL A 94 21.71 6.40 -1.94
CA VAL A 94 22.29 5.27 -1.20
C VAL A 94 23.65 5.67 -0.62
N GLY A 95 24.09 5.02 0.44
CA GLY A 95 25.42 5.24 1.00
C GLY A 95 26.54 4.89 0.01
N THR A 96 27.71 5.49 0.17
CA THR A 96 28.86 5.21 -0.72
C THR A 96 29.36 3.76 -0.65
N ASP A 97 29.02 3.04 0.41
CA ASP A 97 29.31 1.62 0.64
C ASP A 97 28.18 0.67 0.18
N PHE A 98 27.14 1.21 -0.47
CA PHE A 98 26.01 0.42 -0.93
C PHE A 98 26.42 -0.69 -1.91
N ALA A 99 26.05 -1.91 -1.59
CA ALA A 99 26.27 -3.06 -2.45
C ALA A 99 25.21 -3.14 -3.55
N PHE A 100 25.55 -2.70 -4.75
CA PHE A 100 24.62 -2.74 -5.88
C PHE A 100 24.21 -4.16 -6.24
N PRO A 101 22.88 -4.43 -6.36
CA PRO A 101 22.40 -5.76 -6.69
C PRO A 101 22.82 -6.16 -8.11
N ARG A 102 23.29 -7.41 -8.26
CA ARG A 102 23.64 -7.94 -9.58
C ARG A 102 22.36 -8.15 -10.40
N GLY A 103 22.41 -7.79 -11.66
CA GLY A 103 21.33 -7.97 -12.63
C GLY A 103 20.44 -6.74 -12.81
N ILE A 104 20.28 -5.88 -11.84
CA ILE A 104 19.49 -4.65 -11.97
C ILE A 104 20.36 -3.56 -12.61
N ARG A 105 19.88 -3.02 -13.74
CA ARG A 105 20.55 -1.88 -14.39
C ARG A 105 20.48 -0.66 -13.50
N TYR A 106 21.62 0.01 -13.30
CA TYR A 106 21.70 1.26 -12.54
C TYR A 106 22.68 2.24 -13.18
N GLU A 107 22.55 3.51 -12.81
CA GLU A 107 23.46 4.58 -13.18
C GLU A 107 23.69 5.47 -11.95
N ILE A 108 24.94 5.84 -11.71
CA ILE A 108 25.30 6.86 -10.70
C ILE A 108 25.20 8.21 -11.37
N ILE A 109 24.34 9.09 -10.86
CA ILE A 109 24.09 10.42 -11.40
C ILE A 109 25.06 11.42 -10.79
N ASP A 110 25.22 11.36 -9.43
CA ASP A 110 26.12 12.28 -8.73
C ASP A 110 26.64 11.69 -7.42
N ARG A 111 27.65 12.34 -6.86
CA ARG A 111 28.23 12.08 -5.54
C ARG A 111 27.87 13.22 -4.62
N CYS A 112 27.21 12.90 -3.49
CA CYS A 112 26.64 13.88 -2.59
C CYS A 112 27.26 13.80 -1.19
N HIS A 113 27.35 14.95 -0.54
CA HIS A 113 27.62 15.05 0.88
C HIS A 113 26.35 15.49 1.60
N ILE A 114 25.72 14.58 2.32
CA ILE A 114 24.52 14.85 3.11
C ILE A 114 24.97 14.87 4.58
N PRO A 115 24.91 16.01 5.29
CA PRO A 115 25.23 16.07 6.69
C PRO A 115 24.30 15.20 7.53
N GLU A 116 24.88 14.35 8.39
CA GLU A 116 24.09 13.55 9.33
C GLU A 116 23.81 14.35 10.62
N PRO A 117 22.58 14.29 11.15
CA PRO A 117 22.27 14.86 12.46
C PRO A 117 22.95 14.01 13.55
N GLY A 118 23.96 14.53 14.21
CA GLY A 118 24.64 13.79 15.28
C GLY A 118 25.40 14.70 16.27
N PRO A 119 25.74 14.17 17.46
CA PRO A 119 26.54 14.91 18.43
C PRO A 119 27.94 15.29 17.94
N SER A 120 28.47 14.57 16.92
CA SER A 120 29.75 14.90 16.26
C SER A 120 29.70 16.22 15.47
N THR A 121 28.54 16.66 15.01
CA THR A 121 28.39 17.90 14.22
C THR A 121 28.63 19.16 15.04
N LYS A 122 28.49 19.09 16.38
CA LYS A 122 28.85 20.22 17.28
C LYS A 122 30.32 20.20 17.72
N ALA A 123 30.99 19.05 17.64
CA ALA A 123 32.37 18.92 18.08
C ALA A 123 33.36 19.66 17.17
N ASP A 124 33.05 19.79 15.87
CA ASP A 124 33.91 20.46 14.90
C ASP A 124 33.64 21.97 14.79
N GLY A 125 32.65 22.50 15.52
CA GLY A 125 32.27 23.91 15.49
C GLY A 125 31.79 24.39 14.11
N ILE A 126 31.18 23.48 13.29
CA ILE A 126 30.53 23.78 12.03
C ILE A 126 29.04 23.75 12.23
N ASP A 127 28.35 24.81 11.83
CA ASP A 127 26.91 24.86 11.72
C ASP A 127 26.48 24.29 10.36
N TRP A 128 26.16 23.00 10.34
CA TRP A 128 25.80 22.29 9.12
C TRP A 128 24.50 22.80 8.49
N GLU A 129 23.55 23.29 9.30
CA GLU A 129 22.34 23.91 8.76
C GLU A 129 22.66 25.20 8.01
N ALA A 130 23.59 26.01 8.52
CA ALA A 130 24.07 27.21 7.83
C ALA A 130 24.79 26.83 6.52
N VAL A 131 25.60 25.74 6.52
CA VAL A 131 26.29 25.26 5.32
C VAL A 131 25.29 24.77 4.28
N GLU A 132 24.26 24.01 4.67
CA GLU A 132 23.19 23.60 3.77
C GLU A 132 22.47 24.81 3.15
N ARG A 133 22.05 25.78 3.97
CA ARG A 133 21.40 27.01 3.47
C ARG A 133 22.28 27.79 2.50
N GLU A 134 23.57 27.88 2.75
CA GLU A 134 24.51 28.53 1.85
C GLU A 134 24.67 27.75 0.54
N ALA A 135 24.69 26.40 0.57
CA ALA A 135 24.70 25.57 -0.63
C ALA A 135 23.43 25.81 -1.49
N TYR A 136 22.25 25.89 -0.84
CA TYR A 136 21.01 26.28 -1.54
C TYR A 136 21.09 27.67 -2.18
N ARG A 137 21.71 28.63 -1.48
CA ARG A 137 21.90 29.99 -1.99
C ARG A 137 22.81 30.01 -3.22
N LEU A 138 23.95 29.31 -3.13
CA LEU A 138 24.96 29.26 -4.20
C LEU A 138 24.44 28.57 -5.48
N THR A 139 23.54 27.60 -5.34
CA THR A 139 22.91 26.88 -6.44
C THR A 139 21.63 27.55 -6.97
N GLY A 140 21.30 28.77 -6.52
CA GLY A 140 20.11 29.49 -6.98
C GLY A 140 18.79 29.01 -6.32
N ASN A 141 18.85 28.05 -5.37
CA ASN A 141 17.69 27.46 -4.71
C ASN A 141 17.33 28.12 -3.39
N GLY A 142 17.93 29.28 -3.06
CA GLY A 142 17.77 29.98 -1.77
C GLY A 142 16.31 30.36 -1.40
N ALA A 143 15.38 30.35 -2.35
CA ALA A 143 13.98 30.55 -2.05
C ALA A 143 13.38 29.43 -1.18
N LEU A 144 13.91 28.19 -1.26
CA LEU A 144 13.45 27.02 -0.51
C LEU A 144 13.87 27.05 0.97
N THR A 145 14.83 27.92 1.33
CA THR A 145 15.36 28.04 2.71
C THR A 145 14.83 29.26 3.46
N LYS A 146 13.84 29.96 2.88
CA LYS A 146 13.27 31.18 3.48
C LYS A 146 12.03 30.87 4.33
N GLY A 147 11.87 31.63 5.44
CA GLY A 147 10.73 31.55 6.34
C GLY A 147 11.03 30.73 7.61
N GLU A 148 10.19 30.90 8.62
CA GLU A 148 10.33 30.22 9.92
C GLU A 148 10.14 28.69 9.82
N GLU A 149 9.41 28.22 8.81
CA GLU A 149 9.11 26.79 8.57
C GLU A 149 10.11 26.11 7.61
N ALA A 150 11.20 26.77 7.26
CA ALA A 150 12.18 26.23 6.33
C ALA A 150 13.21 25.31 6.98
N SER A 151 13.16 25.13 8.31
CA SER A 151 14.09 24.28 9.06
C SER A 151 13.36 23.46 10.12
N GLY A 152 13.69 22.17 10.23
CA GLY A 152 13.15 21.32 11.26
C GLY A 152 13.16 19.84 10.92
N LYS A 153 12.62 19.05 11.85
CA LYS A 153 12.32 17.62 11.68
C LYS A 153 10.85 17.44 11.38
N PRO A 154 10.48 16.82 10.26
CA PRO A 154 9.08 16.67 9.89
C PRO A 154 8.31 15.82 10.90
N ALA A 155 7.22 16.38 11.44
CA ALA A 155 6.23 15.69 12.25
C ALA A 155 4.83 16.23 11.92
N GLY A 156 3.80 15.42 12.12
CA GLY A 156 2.44 15.87 11.82
C GLY A 156 1.43 14.73 11.91
N ARG A 157 0.26 14.97 11.37
CA ARG A 157 -0.85 14.04 11.45
C ARG A 157 -1.59 13.91 10.12
N ILE A 158 -1.84 12.66 9.70
CA ILE A 158 -2.66 12.32 8.54
C ILE A 158 -3.96 11.74 9.04
N THR A 159 -5.07 12.36 8.71
CA THR A 159 -6.42 11.94 9.14
C THR A 159 -7.36 11.76 7.97
N ILE A 160 -8.44 11.03 8.19
CA ILE A 160 -9.51 10.80 7.23
C ILE A 160 -10.87 10.92 7.92
N VAL A 161 -11.84 11.47 7.20
CA VAL A 161 -13.21 11.63 7.69
C VAL A 161 -14.09 10.48 7.21
N ASP A 162 -14.76 9.81 8.17
CA ASP A 162 -15.82 8.83 7.92
C ASP A 162 -17.17 9.47 8.29
N ALA A 163 -17.93 9.91 7.28
CA ALA A 163 -19.20 10.58 7.49
C ALA A 163 -20.24 9.69 8.19
N ALA A 164 -20.17 8.35 8.00
CA ALA A 164 -21.08 7.41 8.63
C ALA A 164 -20.84 7.25 10.15
N ARG A 165 -19.66 7.72 10.64
CA ARG A 165 -19.29 7.71 12.06
C ARG A 165 -19.32 9.10 12.71
N GLY A 166 -20.17 9.99 12.22
CA GLY A 166 -20.32 11.33 12.77
C GLY A 166 -19.34 12.37 12.24
N GLY A 167 -18.45 11.99 11.31
CA GLY A 167 -17.55 12.90 10.63
C GLY A 167 -16.33 13.37 11.41
N GLU A 168 -16.08 12.83 12.60
CA GLU A 168 -14.86 13.13 13.35
C GLU A 168 -13.64 12.50 12.66
N PRO A 169 -12.54 13.28 12.47
CA PRO A 169 -11.35 12.76 11.80
C PRO A 169 -10.66 11.66 12.59
N GLU A 170 -10.46 10.50 11.97
CA GLU A 170 -9.64 9.41 12.51
C GLU A 170 -8.27 9.34 11.81
N GLY A 171 -7.27 8.68 12.42
CA GLY A 171 -5.95 8.52 11.84
C GLY A 171 -5.97 7.66 10.56
N VAL A 172 -5.19 8.04 9.55
CA VAL A 172 -4.78 7.11 8.48
C VAL A 172 -3.62 6.29 9.03
N ARG A 173 -3.86 5.02 9.33
CA ARG A 173 -3.04 4.16 10.20
C ARG A 173 -2.00 3.36 9.42
N GLY A 174 -0.75 3.42 9.87
CA GLY A 174 0.33 2.64 9.28
C GLY A 174 0.69 3.03 7.84
N VAL A 175 0.24 4.18 7.33
CA VAL A 175 0.63 4.66 6.00
C VAL A 175 2.02 5.27 6.04
N ARG A 176 2.81 5.10 4.99
CA ARG A 176 4.14 5.68 4.91
C ARG A 176 4.07 7.13 4.42
N VAL A 177 4.50 8.07 5.26
CA VAL A 177 4.77 9.45 4.89
C VAL A 177 6.23 9.55 4.49
N ALA A 178 6.52 10.08 3.32
CA ALA A 178 7.87 10.30 2.85
C ALA A 178 8.03 11.74 2.37
N CYS A 179 9.23 12.29 2.52
CA CYS A 179 9.55 13.59 1.96
C CYS A 179 11.00 13.64 1.51
N ASN A 180 11.29 14.57 0.62
CA ASN A 180 12.65 14.86 0.20
C ASN A 180 12.82 16.32 -0.22
N SER A 181 14.06 16.83 -0.05
CA SER A 181 14.52 18.04 -0.69
C SER A 181 15.82 17.69 -1.42
N PHE A 182 15.78 17.71 -2.76
CA PHE A 182 16.81 17.10 -3.59
C PHE A 182 17.11 15.67 -3.12
N VAL A 183 18.36 15.34 -2.91
CA VAL A 183 18.87 14.02 -2.51
C VAL A 183 18.75 13.72 -1.02
N LYS A 184 18.23 14.64 -0.21
CA LYS A 184 18.01 14.43 1.23
C LYS A 184 16.59 13.88 1.44
N PHE A 185 16.49 12.63 1.92
CA PHE A 185 15.23 11.89 2.10
C PHE A 185 14.91 11.66 3.58
N ALA A 186 13.61 11.61 3.88
CA ALA A 186 13.09 11.14 5.16
C ALA A 186 11.77 10.39 4.97
N ARG A 187 11.49 9.45 5.88
CA ARG A 187 10.22 8.71 5.91
C ARG A 187 9.87 8.28 7.32
N ALA A 188 8.57 8.13 7.56
CA ALA A 188 8.02 7.52 8.77
C ALA A 188 6.69 6.85 8.45
N TYR A 189 6.26 5.91 9.29
CA TYR A 189 4.90 5.38 9.25
C TYR A 189 4.05 6.12 10.29
N THR A 190 2.78 6.32 9.95
CA THR A 190 1.82 6.87 10.90
C THR A 190 1.45 5.84 11.97
N ASP A 191 1.19 6.32 13.17
CA ASP A 191 0.62 5.53 14.28
C ASP A 191 -0.92 5.34 14.13
N GLU A 192 -1.56 4.73 15.13
CA GLU A 192 -3.02 4.52 15.16
C GLU A 192 -3.82 5.82 15.15
N GLN A 193 -3.25 6.93 15.60
CA GLN A 193 -3.85 8.25 15.60
C GLN A 193 -3.51 9.04 14.33
N GLY A 194 -2.76 8.43 13.40
CA GLY A 194 -2.31 9.07 12.17
C GLY A 194 -1.10 10.00 12.35
N ARG A 195 -0.41 9.98 13.50
CA ARG A 195 0.75 10.84 13.78
C ARG A 195 2.00 10.20 13.19
N TYR A 196 2.90 11.05 12.69
CA TYR A 196 4.22 10.63 12.24
C TYR A 196 5.29 11.59 12.73
N GLN A 197 6.52 11.09 12.87
CA GLN A 197 7.70 11.88 13.19
C GLN A 197 8.91 11.29 12.46
N MET A 198 9.70 12.14 11.82
CA MET A 198 10.91 11.76 11.08
C MET A 198 12.16 12.16 11.87
N GLU A 199 13.24 11.40 11.68
CA GLU A 199 14.51 11.67 12.38
C GLU A 199 15.40 12.68 11.63
N THR A 200 15.27 12.75 10.29
CA THR A 200 16.07 13.64 9.45
C THR A 200 15.62 15.09 9.60
N SER A 201 16.57 15.99 9.86
CA SER A 201 16.32 17.44 9.85
C SER A 201 16.54 18.02 8.47
N PHE A 202 15.71 18.96 8.06
CA PHE A 202 15.84 19.70 6.79
C PHE A 202 16.19 21.16 7.07
N ALA A 203 16.97 21.77 6.19
CA ALA A 203 17.27 23.21 6.15
C ALA A 203 16.49 23.93 5.04
N SER A 204 15.52 23.26 4.45
CA SER A 204 14.69 23.74 3.35
C SER A 204 13.33 23.06 3.37
N GLN A 205 12.35 23.65 2.69
CA GLN A 205 11.02 23.08 2.52
C GLN A 205 11.06 21.80 1.68
N PRO A 206 10.80 20.61 2.26
CA PRO A 206 10.78 19.36 1.51
C PRO A 206 9.46 19.19 0.76
N ARG A 207 9.47 18.29 -0.21
CA ARG A 207 8.28 17.83 -0.92
C ARG A 207 7.76 16.55 -0.28
N TYR A 208 6.49 16.53 0.09
CA TYR A 208 5.83 15.42 0.78
C TYR A 208 5.05 14.52 -0.18
N ARG A 209 4.96 13.26 0.18
CA ARG A 209 4.09 12.27 -0.47
C ARG A 209 3.62 11.22 0.53
N LEU A 210 2.42 10.69 0.32
CA LEU A 210 1.97 9.46 0.95
C LEU A 210 2.33 8.29 0.02
N VAL A 211 2.94 7.27 0.57
CA VAL A 211 3.23 6.02 -0.14
C VAL A 211 2.34 4.95 0.46
N PHE A 212 1.48 4.36 -0.39
CA PHE A 212 0.48 3.40 0.05
C PHE A 212 1.07 1.99 0.22
N LYS A 213 2.13 1.93 1.01
CA LYS A 213 2.71 0.72 1.59
C LYS A 213 2.51 0.80 3.09
N ASN A 214 1.65 -0.11 3.62
CA ASN A 214 1.32 -0.11 5.04
C ASN A 214 2.47 -0.69 5.87
N ALA A 215 2.54 -0.31 7.14
CA ALA A 215 3.49 -0.85 8.10
C ALA A 215 3.38 -2.37 8.29
N THR A 216 2.19 -2.96 8.06
CA THR A 216 1.96 -4.42 8.06
C THR A 216 2.52 -5.12 6.82
N GLY A 217 2.89 -4.38 5.76
CA GLY A 217 3.57 -4.87 4.57
C GLY A 217 2.74 -4.90 3.29
N PHE A 218 1.40 -4.86 3.34
CA PHE A 218 0.61 -4.79 2.11
C PHE A 218 0.78 -3.46 1.37
N ALA A 219 0.56 -3.48 0.07
CA ALA A 219 0.71 -2.31 -0.78
C ALA A 219 -0.53 -2.09 -1.65
N ILE A 220 -0.88 -0.81 -1.86
CA ILE A 220 -2.05 -0.41 -2.64
C ILE A 220 -1.58 0.30 -3.91
N GLY A 221 -1.83 -0.32 -5.06
CA GLY A 221 -1.71 0.28 -6.38
C GLY A 221 -2.99 1.02 -6.78
N PHE A 222 -2.89 1.94 -7.73
CA PHE A 222 -4.04 2.70 -8.19
C PHE A 222 -4.02 2.87 -9.71
N ASN A 223 -5.04 2.38 -10.41
CA ASN A 223 -5.14 2.36 -11.87
C ASN A 223 -3.91 1.69 -12.52
N LEU A 224 -3.31 2.35 -13.51
CA LEU A 224 -2.25 1.81 -14.37
C LEU A 224 -0.82 2.08 -13.88
N ILE A 225 -0.63 2.27 -12.58
CA ILE A 225 0.71 2.51 -12.04
C ILE A 225 1.45 1.19 -11.88
N LEU A 226 2.59 1.05 -12.57
CA LEU A 226 3.37 -0.19 -12.64
C LEU A 226 4.26 -0.46 -11.40
N THR A 227 4.05 0.26 -10.31
CA THR A 227 4.77 0.05 -9.05
C THR A 227 3.88 -0.64 -8.02
N PRO A 228 4.46 -1.45 -7.12
CA PRO A 228 3.67 -2.17 -6.11
C PRO A 228 2.81 -1.28 -5.22
N ALA A 229 3.33 -0.12 -4.84
CA ALA A 229 2.62 0.88 -4.04
C ALA A 229 2.46 2.18 -4.84
N SER A 230 1.24 2.70 -4.90
CA SER A 230 1.00 4.03 -5.44
C SER A 230 1.40 5.13 -4.46
N CYS A 231 1.70 6.32 -4.99
CA CYS A 231 1.97 7.50 -4.21
C CYS A 231 0.84 8.54 -4.38
N ALA A 232 0.68 9.42 -3.41
CA ALA A 232 -0.05 10.66 -3.54
C ALA A 232 0.89 11.82 -3.27
N GLY A 233 1.16 12.65 -4.28
CA GLY A 233 1.97 13.85 -4.14
C GLY A 233 1.21 14.91 -3.34
N LEU A 234 1.84 15.44 -2.28
CA LEU A 234 1.26 16.48 -1.42
C LEU A 234 1.91 17.84 -1.66
N GLY A 235 2.89 17.91 -2.57
CA GLY A 235 3.62 19.12 -2.87
C GLY A 235 4.65 19.52 -1.82
N LYS A 236 5.13 20.78 -1.91
CA LYS A 236 6.06 21.35 -0.92
C LYS A 236 5.33 21.69 0.37
N GLY A 237 5.98 21.45 1.50
CA GLY A 237 5.45 21.77 2.83
C GLY A 237 6.52 22.24 3.79
N ALA A 238 6.13 22.58 5.02
CA ALA A 238 7.05 23.01 6.06
C ALA A 238 8.10 21.94 6.37
N ALA A 239 9.32 22.34 6.68
CA ALA A 239 10.37 21.42 7.14
C ALA A 239 10.07 20.81 8.51
N THR A 240 9.17 21.45 9.27
CA THR A 240 8.64 20.96 10.56
C THR A 240 7.57 19.90 10.42
N GLY A 241 7.00 19.71 9.23
CA GLY A 241 5.96 18.71 8.94
C GLY A 241 4.69 19.29 8.35
N ILE A 242 3.74 18.42 8.05
CA ILE A 242 2.42 18.77 7.52
C ILE A 242 1.33 17.99 8.25
N ASP A 243 0.20 18.63 8.47
CA ASP A 243 -1.07 17.98 8.81
C ASP A 243 -1.94 17.87 7.55
N LEU A 244 -2.61 16.74 7.38
CA LEU A 244 -3.50 16.48 6.27
C LEU A 244 -4.79 15.84 6.75
N GLU A 245 -5.92 16.45 6.45
CA GLU A 245 -7.23 15.85 6.63
C GLU A 245 -7.81 15.46 5.27
N VAL A 246 -8.06 14.15 5.10
CA VAL A 246 -8.61 13.57 3.87
C VAL A 246 -10.12 13.44 4.02
N THR A 247 -10.88 14.11 3.15
CA THR A 247 -12.34 14.08 3.12
C THR A 247 -12.86 13.47 1.81
N PRO A 248 -14.11 13.01 1.74
CA PRO A 248 -14.70 12.48 0.51
C PRO A 248 -14.60 13.43 -0.69
N GLY A 249 -14.56 14.74 -0.44
CA GLY A 249 -14.45 15.76 -1.47
C GLY A 249 -13.02 16.20 -1.82
N SER A 250 -12.01 15.73 -1.08
CA SER A 250 -10.63 16.23 -1.22
C SER A 250 -9.94 15.76 -2.50
N ASP A 251 -9.97 14.48 -2.78
CA ASP A 251 -9.39 13.86 -3.98
C ASP A 251 -10.00 12.48 -4.21
N LYS A 252 -10.54 12.26 -5.42
CA LYS A 252 -11.16 10.98 -5.82
C LYS A 252 -10.21 9.79 -5.82
N ARG A 253 -8.90 10.02 -5.80
CA ARG A 253 -7.88 8.96 -5.74
C ARG A 253 -7.31 8.79 -4.35
N LEU A 254 -7.10 9.87 -3.62
CA LEU A 254 -6.51 9.84 -2.29
C LEU A 254 -7.44 9.20 -1.26
N TYR A 255 -8.71 9.63 -1.25
CA TYR A 255 -9.71 9.16 -0.29
C TYR A 255 -9.87 7.63 -0.28
N PRO A 256 -10.17 6.96 -1.42
CA PRO A 256 -10.34 5.50 -1.40
C PRO A 256 -9.07 4.75 -1.01
N ARG A 257 -7.88 5.25 -1.35
CA ARG A 257 -6.61 4.64 -0.91
C ARG A 257 -6.45 4.70 0.62
N CYS A 258 -6.81 5.81 1.23
CA CYS A 258 -6.79 5.95 2.70
C CYS A 258 -7.82 5.04 3.37
N VAL A 259 -9.03 4.89 2.80
CA VAL A 259 -10.05 3.97 3.32
C VAL A 259 -9.55 2.53 3.25
N VAL A 260 -9.06 2.07 2.10
CA VAL A 260 -8.54 0.70 1.94
C VAL A 260 -7.33 0.45 2.83
N ASN A 261 -6.46 1.45 3.01
CA ASN A 261 -5.35 1.38 3.95
C ASN A 261 -5.83 1.14 5.39
N ASN A 262 -6.84 1.88 5.83
CA ASN A 262 -7.41 1.71 7.17
C ASN A 262 -8.16 0.38 7.32
N ALA A 263 -8.92 -0.04 6.30
CA ALA A 263 -9.59 -1.33 6.29
C ALA A 263 -8.58 -2.49 6.42
N GLY A 264 -7.47 -2.41 5.70
CA GLY A 264 -6.39 -3.38 5.81
C GLY A 264 -5.77 -3.39 7.21
N PHE A 265 -5.41 -2.23 7.74
CA PHE A 265 -4.86 -2.13 9.08
C PHE A 265 -5.79 -2.74 10.14
N ASP A 266 -7.10 -2.42 10.08
CA ASP A 266 -8.10 -2.98 10.99
C ASP A 266 -8.24 -4.49 10.83
N TYR A 267 -8.22 -4.99 9.59
CA TYR A 267 -8.33 -6.41 9.33
C TYR A 267 -7.13 -7.18 9.91
N TRP A 268 -5.88 -6.74 9.66
CA TRP A 268 -4.68 -7.37 10.23
C TRP A 268 -4.72 -7.37 11.75
N LYS A 269 -5.06 -6.25 12.36
CA LYS A 269 -5.17 -6.13 13.82
C LYS A 269 -6.26 -7.05 14.38
N GLY A 270 -7.42 -7.12 13.72
CA GLY A 270 -8.51 -8.02 14.07
C GLY A 270 -8.14 -9.51 13.99
N CYS A 271 -7.24 -9.89 13.08
CA CYS A 271 -6.74 -11.26 13.01
C CYS A 271 -5.90 -11.66 14.23
N GLU A 272 -5.16 -10.71 14.83
CA GLU A 272 -4.25 -10.96 15.95
C GLU A 272 -4.96 -11.05 17.31
N THR A 273 -6.19 -10.58 17.42
CA THR A 273 -6.91 -10.46 18.71
C THR A 273 -7.53 -11.77 19.23
N GLY A 274 -7.64 -12.80 18.38
CA GLY A 274 -8.29 -14.07 18.72
C GLY A 274 -7.37 -15.16 19.24
N SER A 275 -7.93 -16.19 19.88
CA SER A 275 -7.21 -17.38 20.29
C SER A 275 -8.07 -18.65 20.01
N PRO A 276 -7.70 -19.48 19.02
CA PRO A 276 -6.58 -19.31 18.10
C PRO A 276 -6.74 -18.14 17.13
N ALA A 277 -5.65 -17.52 16.73
CA ALA A 277 -5.70 -16.36 15.83
C ALA A 277 -6.16 -16.74 14.40
N ILE A 278 -6.86 -15.82 13.74
CA ILE A 278 -7.10 -15.89 12.30
C ILE A 278 -5.76 -15.64 11.60
N LYS A 279 -5.40 -16.42 10.57
CA LYS A 279 -4.20 -16.11 9.79
C LYS A 279 -4.35 -14.74 9.11
N THR A 280 -3.37 -13.89 9.29
CA THR A 280 -3.31 -12.61 8.54
C THR A 280 -3.14 -12.88 7.05
N PRO A 281 -3.64 -12.00 6.18
CA PRO A 281 -3.29 -12.03 4.77
C PRO A 281 -1.76 -11.98 4.55
N PRO A 282 -1.24 -12.32 3.36
CA PRO A 282 0.20 -12.23 3.07
C PRO A 282 0.77 -10.84 3.35
N ALA A 283 1.92 -10.77 4.02
CA ALA A 283 2.54 -9.47 4.36
C ALA A 283 2.92 -8.62 3.12
N ASN A 284 3.12 -9.26 1.95
CA ASN A 284 3.40 -8.61 0.68
C ASN A 284 2.17 -8.56 -0.24
N LEU A 285 0.96 -8.57 0.31
CA LEU A 285 -0.29 -8.54 -0.46
C LEU A 285 -0.33 -7.32 -1.39
N ARG A 286 -0.71 -7.54 -2.64
CA ARG A 286 -0.88 -6.49 -3.67
C ARG A 286 -2.36 -6.22 -3.89
N VAL A 287 -2.80 -5.01 -3.51
CA VAL A 287 -4.17 -4.55 -3.69
C VAL A 287 -4.20 -3.47 -4.76
N TRP A 288 -4.98 -3.67 -5.81
CA TRP A 288 -5.11 -2.68 -6.87
C TRP A 288 -6.52 -2.11 -6.94
N LEU A 289 -6.61 -0.78 -6.98
CA LEU A 289 -7.86 -0.04 -7.04
C LEU A 289 -8.11 0.44 -8.46
N PHE A 290 -9.32 0.21 -8.97
CA PHE A 290 -9.75 0.64 -10.30
C PHE A 290 -11.05 1.43 -10.25
N GLN A 291 -11.02 2.69 -10.67
CA GLN A 291 -12.20 3.56 -10.70
C GLN A 291 -13.27 3.11 -11.69
N GLY A 292 -12.90 2.41 -12.75
CA GLY A 292 -13.80 1.98 -13.82
C GLY A 292 -14.47 0.63 -13.59
N LEU A 293 -14.07 -0.14 -12.59
CA LEU A 293 -14.60 -1.48 -12.30
C LEU A 293 -15.68 -1.44 -11.22
N ASP A 294 -16.74 -2.22 -11.38
CA ASP A 294 -17.84 -2.36 -10.41
C ASP A 294 -17.57 -3.42 -9.35
N SER A 295 -16.80 -4.45 -9.68
CA SER A 295 -16.53 -5.61 -8.81
C SER A 295 -15.08 -5.68 -8.37
N GLY A 296 -14.82 -6.45 -7.33
CA GLY A 296 -13.50 -6.87 -6.90
C GLY A 296 -13.26 -8.35 -7.19
N CYS A 297 -12.05 -8.81 -6.97
CA CYS A 297 -11.70 -10.22 -6.91
C CYS A 297 -10.36 -10.44 -6.20
N SER A 298 -10.24 -11.60 -5.57
CA SER A 298 -9.04 -12.04 -4.88
C SER A 298 -8.43 -13.25 -5.58
N VAL A 299 -7.55 -13.00 -6.56
CA VAL A 299 -6.94 -14.04 -7.41
C VAL A 299 -5.61 -14.55 -6.90
N MET A 300 -4.96 -13.86 -5.98
CA MET A 300 -3.68 -14.24 -5.36
C MET A 300 -2.56 -14.56 -6.36
N MET A 301 -2.52 -13.85 -7.48
CA MET A 301 -1.57 -14.11 -8.58
C MET A 301 -0.13 -13.81 -8.15
N HIS A 302 0.09 -12.74 -7.39
CA HIS A 302 1.40 -12.42 -6.85
C HIS A 302 1.89 -13.46 -5.84
N GLN A 303 0.95 -14.14 -5.16
CA GLN A 303 1.23 -15.27 -4.26
C GLN A 303 1.44 -16.60 -5.02
N GLY A 304 1.37 -16.57 -6.35
CA GLY A 304 1.70 -17.69 -7.24
C GLY A 304 0.55 -18.65 -7.52
N VAL A 305 -0.70 -18.21 -7.38
CA VAL A 305 -1.86 -18.97 -7.88
C VAL A 305 -1.83 -18.97 -9.41
N LEU A 306 -1.85 -20.16 -10.01
CA LEU A 306 -1.83 -20.33 -11.46
C LEU A 306 -3.25 -20.32 -12.01
N VAL A 307 -3.58 -19.29 -12.78
CA VAL A 307 -4.87 -19.16 -13.47
C VAL A 307 -4.66 -19.03 -14.98
N ASP A 308 -5.69 -19.34 -15.75
CA ASP A 308 -5.70 -19.12 -17.19
C ASP A 308 -5.64 -17.61 -17.49
N ARG A 309 -4.44 -17.17 -17.90
CA ARG A 309 -4.18 -15.76 -18.18
C ARG A 309 -5.02 -15.20 -19.31
N SER A 310 -5.44 -16.04 -20.27
CA SER A 310 -6.27 -15.58 -21.38
C SER A 310 -7.69 -15.24 -20.90
N LYS A 311 -8.26 -16.06 -20.02
CA LYS A 311 -9.56 -15.78 -19.39
C LYS A 311 -9.51 -14.61 -18.43
N LEU A 312 -8.42 -14.49 -17.67
CA LEU A 312 -8.22 -13.33 -16.81
C LEU A 312 -8.06 -12.04 -17.61
N ALA A 313 -7.36 -12.09 -18.76
CA ALA A 313 -7.24 -10.97 -19.68
C ALA A 313 -8.61 -10.57 -20.27
N GLU A 314 -9.45 -11.53 -20.65
CA GLU A 314 -10.80 -11.27 -21.12
C GLU A 314 -11.66 -10.60 -20.05
N TRP A 315 -11.60 -11.09 -18.81
CA TRP A 315 -12.30 -10.51 -17.66
C TRP A 315 -11.82 -9.09 -17.33
N MET A 316 -10.51 -8.84 -17.37
CA MET A 316 -9.93 -7.51 -17.10
C MET A 316 -10.15 -6.52 -18.26
N GLY A 317 -10.46 -7.01 -19.49
CA GLY A 317 -10.72 -6.15 -20.64
C GLY A 317 -9.55 -5.21 -20.96
N GLU A 318 -9.80 -3.90 -20.90
CA GLU A 318 -8.80 -2.85 -21.20
C GLU A 318 -7.56 -2.88 -20.29
N PHE A 319 -7.64 -3.49 -19.12
CA PHE A 319 -6.53 -3.64 -18.18
C PHE A 319 -5.70 -4.90 -18.43
N SER A 320 -6.00 -5.67 -19.48
CA SER A 320 -5.35 -6.95 -19.77
C SER A 320 -3.84 -6.86 -19.97
N PHE A 321 -3.31 -5.69 -20.37
CA PHE A 321 -1.88 -5.48 -20.51
C PHE A 321 -1.10 -5.60 -19.18
N LEU A 322 -1.75 -5.33 -18.04
CA LEU A 322 -1.15 -5.46 -16.71
C LEU A 322 -0.77 -6.91 -16.38
N LEU A 323 -1.39 -7.88 -17.05
CA LEU A 323 -1.04 -9.30 -16.88
C LEU A 323 0.40 -9.62 -17.29
N LYS A 324 1.03 -8.75 -18.07
CA LYS A 324 2.43 -8.92 -18.50
C LYS A 324 3.44 -8.43 -17.47
N VAL A 325 3.07 -7.47 -16.66
CA VAL A 325 4.00 -6.73 -15.77
C VAL A 325 3.68 -6.97 -14.30
N PHE A 326 2.45 -6.72 -13.91
CA PHE A 326 1.97 -6.91 -12.54
C PHE A 326 0.64 -7.64 -12.55
N LEU A 327 0.56 -8.66 -11.70
CA LEU A 327 -0.70 -9.31 -11.40
C LEU A 327 -0.99 -9.09 -9.92
N PRO A 328 -2.01 -8.29 -9.59
CA PRO A 328 -2.38 -8.07 -8.20
C PRO A 328 -2.86 -9.36 -7.55
N ASP A 329 -2.81 -9.41 -6.21
CA ASP A 329 -3.49 -10.44 -5.45
C ASP A 329 -4.98 -10.13 -5.34
N VAL A 330 -5.27 -8.84 -5.12
CA VAL A 330 -6.61 -8.30 -4.93
C VAL A 330 -6.83 -7.15 -5.92
N THR A 331 -7.91 -7.24 -6.66
CA THR A 331 -8.45 -6.13 -7.46
C THR A 331 -9.72 -5.62 -6.78
N LEU A 332 -9.79 -4.31 -6.51
CA LEU A 332 -10.96 -3.66 -5.92
C LEU A 332 -11.53 -2.61 -6.89
N GLY A 333 -12.76 -2.83 -7.35
CA GLY A 333 -13.50 -1.87 -8.16
C GLY A 333 -14.11 -0.76 -7.29
N LEU A 334 -13.97 0.49 -7.74
CA LEU A 334 -14.46 1.67 -7.04
C LEU A 334 -15.67 2.34 -7.72
N LYS A 335 -16.09 1.83 -8.88
CA LYS A 335 -17.26 2.37 -9.57
C LYS A 335 -18.50 2.19 -8.69
N ASN A 336 -19.27 3.26 -8.47
CA ASN A 336 -20.43 3.28 -7.58
C ASN A 336 -20.12 3.05 -6.07
N ARG A 337 -18.85 3.22 -5.65
CA ARG A 337 -18.44 3.17 -4.25
C ARG A 337 -17.80 4.50 -3.85
N ASP A 338 -18.62 5.39 -3.31
CA ASP A 338 -18.20 6.76 -2.98
C ASP A 338 -18.12 7.00 -1.45
N SER A 339 -18.76 6.13 -0.63
CA SER A 339 -18.72 6.25 0.82
C SER A 339 -17.55 5.48 1.45
N TYR A 340 -17.13 5.93 2.63
CA TYR A 340 -16.18 5.18 3.44
C TYR A 340 -16.68 3.75 3.70
N ALA A 341 -17.94 3.62 4.11
CA ALA A 341 -18.54 2.35 4.47
C ALA A 341 -18.53 1.35 3.31
N ASP A 342 -18.87 1.77 2.09
CA ASP A 342 -18.90 0.90 0.91
C ASP A 342 -17.50 0.43 0.50
N ILE A 343 -16.51 1.35 0.55
CA ILE A 343 -15.11 1.01 0.23
C ILE A 343 -14.50 0.12 1.30
N TYR A 344 -14.75 0.44 2.57
CA TYR A 344 -14.29 -0.32 3.73
C TYR A 344 -14.83 -1.76 3.70
N SER A 345 -16.14 -1.90 3.51
CA SER A 345 -16.83 -3.19 3.41
C SER A 345 -16.23 -4.07 2.32
N ALA A 346 -16.12 -3.53 1.10
CA ALA A 346 -15.53 -4.24 -0.02
C ALA A 346 -14.05 -4.62 0.22
N ALA A 347 -13.26 -3.75 0.83
CA ALA A 347 -11.86 -4.04 1.13
C ALA A 347 -11.72 -5.16 2.18
N VAL A 348 -12.53 -5.13 3.24
CA VAL A 348 -12.54 -6.17 4.27
C VAL A 348 -12.95 -7.53 3.68
N HIS A 349 -13.92 -7.56 2.78
CA HIS A 349 -14.33 -8.76 2.04
C HIS A 349 -13.13 -9.40 1.33
N GLU A 350 -12.39 -8.62 0.55
CA GLU A 350 -11.23 -9.12 -0.20
C GLU A 350 -10.07 -9.54 0.73
N PHE A 351 -9.86 -8.84 1.84
CA PHE A 351 -8.86 -9.24 2.84
C PHE A 351 -9.22 -10.55 3.54
N ALA A 352 -10.52 -10.84 3.71
CA ALA A 352 -10.98 -12.11 4.23
C ALA A 352 -10.65 -13.28 3.29
N HIS A 353 -10.80 -13.09 1.98
CA HIS A 353 -10.32 -14.05 1.00
C HIS A 353 -8.81 -14.28 1.10
N ALA A 354 -8.02 -13.22 1.21
CA ALA A 354 -6.58 -13.32 1.35
C ALA A 354 -6.15 -14.06 2.62
N SER A 355 -6.90 -13.89 3.71
CA SER A 355 -6.74 -14.63 4.97
C SER A 355 -7.07 -16.11 4.78
N HIS A 356 -8.18 -16.43 4.10
CA HIS A 356 -8.58 -17.81 3.79
C HIS A 356 -7.54 -18.50 2.89
N PHE A 357 -7.01 -17.80 1.88
CA PHE A 357 -5.89 -18.29 1.07
C PHE A 357 -4.71 -18.75 1.93
N MET A 358 -4.35 -18.00 2.97
CA MET A 358 -3.25 -18.36 3.87
C MET A 358 -3.51 -19.66 4.68
N LEU A 359 -4.77 -19.99 4.88
CA LEU A 359 -5.17 -21.23 5.58
C LEU A 359 -5.34 -22.41 4.61
N ALA A 360 -6.11 -22.22 3.55
CA ALA A 360 -6.48 -23.27 2.60
C ALA A 360 -5.37 -23.60 1.58
N GLY A 361 -4.48 -22.63 1.30
CA GLY A 361 -3.34 -22.84 0.41
C GLY A 361 -3.62 -22.65 -1.07
N ARG A 362 -2.55 -22.79 -1.85
CA ARG A 362 -2.55 -22.46 -3.30
C ARG A 362 -3.49 -23.34 -4.12
N ASP A 363 -3.45 -24.65 -3.93
CA ASP A 363 -4.21 -25.60 -4.77
C ASP A 363 -5.73 -25.40 -4.59
N TYR A 364 -6.17 -25.19 -3.36
CA TYR A 364 -7.55 -24.81 -3.07
C TYR A 364 -7.93 -23.53 -3.80
N TRP A 365 -7.05 -22.51 -3.69
CA TRP A 365 -7.32 -21.19 -4.27
C TRP A 365 -7.30 -21.20 -5.79
N GLU A 366 -6.51 -22.05 -6.43
CA GLU A 366 -6.53 -22.25 -7.86
C GLU A 366 -7.90 -22.79 -8.33
N SER A 367 -8.48 -23.76 -7.62
CA SER A 367 -9.83 -24.27 -7.91
C SER A 367 -10.91 -23.21 -7.72
N TYR A 368 -10.83 -22.44 -6.62
CA TYR A 368 -11.72 -21.30 -6.38
C TYR A 368 -11.67 -20.27 -7.50
N VAL A 369 -10.48 -19.79 -7.87
CA VAL A 369 -10.32 -18.76 -8.91
C VAL A 369 -10.74 -19.29 -10.28
N ARG A 370 -10.41 -20.56 -10.58
CA ARG A 370 -10.84 -21.22 -11.83
C ARG A 370 -12.36 -21.27 -11.93
N PHE A 371 -13.06 -21.62 -10.86
CA PHE A 371 -14.51 -21.58 -10.83
C PHE A 371 -15.05 -20.17 -11.11
N ILE A 372 -14.56 -19.14 -10.41
CA ILE A 372 -15.00 -17.74 -10.60
C ILE A 372 -14.83 -17.31 -12.05
N LEU A 373 -13.66 -17.55 -12.66
CA LEU A 373 -13.37 -17.16 -14.03
C LEU A 373 -14.25 -17.93 -15.05
N ASN A 374 -14.43 -19.23 -14.86
CA ASN A 374 -15.27 -20.05 -15.73
C ASN A 374 -16.73 -19.63 -15.66
N SER A 375 -17.24 -19.41 -14.45
CA SER A 375 -18.62 -18.96 -14.21
C SER A 375 -18.88 -17.59 -14.82
N PHE A 376 -17.95 -16.65 -14.65
CA PHE A 376 -18.03 -15.31 -15.22
C PHE A 376 -18.11 -15.34 -16.75
N VAL A 377 -17.25 -16.12 -17.41
CA VAL A 377 -17.24 -16.24 -18.89
C VAL A 377 -18.47 -17.00 -19.40
N SER A 378 -18.88 -18.10 -18.75
CA SER A 378 -19.98 -18.98 -19.23
C SER A 378 -21.36 -18.41 -18.98
N SER A 379 -21.54 -17.59 -17.94
CA SER A 379 -22.85 -17.05 -17.53
C SER A 379 -23.21 -15.69 -18.14
N GLY A 380 -22.39 -15.16 -19.07
CA GLY A 380 -22.59 -13.83 -19.63
C GLY A 380 -22.33 -12.71 -18.61
N PHE A 381 -21.25 -12.84 -17.85
CA PHE A 381 -20.74 -11.89 -16.86
C PHE A 381 -21.50 -11.85 -15.53
N VAL A 382 -22.17 -12.96 -15.15
CA VAL A 382 -22.70 -13.11 -13.79
C VAL A 382 -21.58 -13.64 -12.88
N ALA A 383 -21.14 -12.85 -11.93
CA ALA A 383 -20.22 -13.32 -10.90
C ALA A 383 -20.86 -14.50 -10.13
N TYR A 384 -20.07 -15.49 -9.75
CA TYR A 384 -20.44 -16.62 -8.90
C TYR A 384 -21.33 -17.73 -9.53
N GLY A 385 -21.75 -17.66 -10.79
CA GLY A 385 -22.60 -18.67 -11.40
C GLY A 385 -23.92 -18.89 -10.66
N VAL A 386 -24.47 -20.13 -10.68
CA VAL A 386 -25.74 -20.50 -10.03
C VAL A 386 -25.59 -21.58 -8.95
N GLY A 387 -24.39 -22.02 -8.64
CA GLY A 387 -24.09 -22.97 -7.55
C GLY A 387 -24.37 -24.43 -7.87
N THR A 388 -24.38 -24.79 -9.16
CA THR A 388 -24.55 -26.18 -9.64
C THR A 388 -23.41 -26.63 -10.54
N GLU A 389 -22.49 -25.73 -10.84
CA GLU A 389 -21.33 -25.97 -11.68
C GLU A 389 -20.28 -26.82 -10.94
N GLU A 390 -19.40 -27.46 -11.69
CA GLU A 390 -18.25 -28.17 -11.12
C GLU A 390 -17.38 -27.20 -10.31
N ASP A 391 -16.87 -27.66 -9.17
CA ASP A 391 -16.03 -26.87 -8.23
C ASP A 391 -16.76 -25.67 -7.54
N HIS A 392 -18.09 -25.52 -7.68
CA HIS A 392 -18.83 -24.43 -7.00
C HIS A 392 -18.62 -24.36 -5.51
N GLY A 393 -18.40 -25.50 -4.84
CA GLY A 393 -18.23 -25.55 -3.39
C GLY A 393 -17.01 -24.78 -2.88
N TYR A 394 -15.93 -24.67 -3.66
CA TYR A 394 -14.78 -23.81 -3.31
C TYR A 394 -15.19 -22.34 -3.21
N CYS A 395 -16.02 -21.88 -4.16
CA CYS A 395 -16.59 -20.55 -4.13
C CYS A 395 -17.56 -20.39 -2.95
N GLU A 396 -18.46 -21.37 -2.74
CA GLU A 396 -19.43 -21.35 -1.65
C GLU A 396 -18.76 -21.07 -0.28
N VAL A 397 -17.76 -21.86 0.06
CA VAL A 397 -17.05 -21.74 1.34
C VAL A 397 -16.25 -20.43 1.41
N GLY A 398 -15.58 -20.05 0.34
CA GLY A 398 -14.80 -18.82 0.27
C GLY A 398 -15.64 -17.57 0.45
N GLU A 399 -16.79 -17.50 -0.27
CA GLU A 399 -17.71 -16.37 -0.19
C GLU A 399 -18.49 -16.33 1.14
N MET A 400 -18.88 -17.49 1.68
CA MET A 400 -19.49 -17.55 3.01
C MET A 400 -18.57 -16.92 4.07
N TRP A 401 -17.27 -17.21 4.02
CA TRP A 401 -16.29 -16.63 4.93
C TRP A 401 -16.12 -15.14 4.70
N ALA A 402 -15.94 -14.70 3.45
CA ALA A 402 -15.67 -13.30 3.14
C ALA A 402 -16.83 -12.38 3.53
N TYR A 403 -18.06 -12.73 3.15
CA TYR A 403 -19.27 -11.96 3.53
C TYR A 403 -19.54 -12.00 5.03
N TYR A 404 -19.26 -13.11 5.70
CA TYR A 404 -19.37 -13.19 7.15
C TYR A 404 -18.40 -12.21 7.83
N ARG A 405 -17.13 -12.20 7.43
CA ARG A 405 -16.12 -11.30 7.99
C ARG A 405 -16.43 -9.83 7.69
N GLU A 406 -16.86 -9.54 6.48
CA GLU A 406 -17.37 -8.24 6.10
C GLU A 406 -18.48 -7.78 7.03
N SER A 407 -19.50 -8.63 7.26
CA SER A 407 -20.63 -8.32 8.12
C SER A 407 -20.23 -8.09 9.57
N VAL A 408 -19.33 -8.91 10.12
CA VAL A 408 -18.86 -8.76 11.51
C VAL A 408 -18.12 -7.44 11.69
N LEU A 409 -17.14 -7.15 10.85
CA LEU A 409 -16.33 -5.94 10.95
C LEU A 409 -17.16 -4.67 10.64
N TYR A 410 -18.10 -4.76 9.71
CA TYR A 410 -19.05 -3.67 9.46
C TYR A 410 -19.92 -3.38 10.70
N ARG A 411 -20.45 -4.42 11.33
CA ARG A 411 -21.26 -4.31 12.57
C ARG A 411 -20.45 -3.72 13.71
N GLU A 412 -19.22 -4.17 13.89
CA GLU A 412 -18.30 -3.63 14.90
C GLU A 412 -18.02 -2.14 14.69
N ARG A 413 -17.88 -1.73 13.44
CA ARG A 413 -17.55 -0.35 13.09
C ARG A 413 -18.75 0.59 13.10
N TYR A 414 -19.91 0.16 12.57
CA TYR A 414 -21.07 1.02 12.30
C TYR A 414 -22.30 0.69 13.16
N GLY A 415 -22.29 -0.39 13.91
CA GLY A 415 -23.42 -0.82 14.75
C GLY A 415 -24.64 -1.35 13.99
N GLY A 416 -24.54 -1.48 12.66
CA GLY A 416 -25.58 -1.99 11.79
C GLY A 416 -25.11 -3.16 10.94
N GLU A 417 -25.98 -3.71 10.09
CA GLU A 417 -25.61 -4.81 9.19
C GLU A 417 -25.09 -4.27 7.86
N ALA A 418 -24.08 -4.94 7.30
CA ALA A 418 -23.62 -4.70 5.95
C ALA A 418 -24.71 -5.05 4.94
N ALA A 419 -24.91 -4.19 3.94
CA ALA A 419 -25.81 -4.47 2.83
C ALA A 419 -25.13 -5.43 1.85
N PHE A 420 -25.27 -6.74 2.03
CA PHE A 420 -24.89 -7.69 1.00
C PHE A 420 -26.12 -8.35 0.39
N GLY A 421 -26.01 -8.76 -0.89
CA GLY A 421 -27.13 -9.32 -1.64
C GLY A 421 -27.70 -10.58 -0.99
N VAL A 422 -28.99 -10.60 -0.77
CA VAL A 422 -29.71 -11.76 -0.19
C VAL A 422 -29.99 -12.87 -1.22
N SER A 423 -29.68 -12.65 -2.49
CA SER A 423 -30.00 -13.55 -3.61
C SER A 423 -28.87 -14.50 -4.01
N PHE A 424 -27.78 -14.55 -3.24
CA PHE A 424 -26.71 -15.51 -3.51
C PHE A 424 -27.12 -16.93 -3.13
N TRP A 425 -26.65 -17.91 -3.92
CA TRP A 425 -26.84 -19.33 -3.64
C TRP A 425 -25.96 -19.86 -2.49
N PHE A 426 -24.92 -19.14 -2.10
CA PHE A 426 -24.12 -19.37 -0.90
C PHE A 426 -24.70 -18.56 0.28
N HIS A 427 -24.57 -19.08 1.50
CA HIS A 427 -25.30 -18.58 2.66
C HIS A 427 -24.39 -18.15 3.83
N PRO A 428 -23.80 -16.93 3.80
CA PRO A 428 -22.98 -16.42 4.90
C PRO A 428 -23.76 -16.28 6.23
N GLN A 429 -25.09 -16.23 6.16
CA GLN A 429 -25.99 -16.23 7.31
C GLN A 429 -25.79 -17.43 8.21
N ILE A 430 -25.28 -18.56 7.71
CA ILE A 430 -24.94 -19.75 8.53
C ILE A 430 -23.88 -19.35 9.56
N PHE A 431 -22.82 -18.67 9.14
CA PHE A 431 -21.76 -18.25 10.05
C PHE A 431 -22.22 -17.17 11.02
N LEU A 432 -23.03 -16.20 10.57
CA LEU A 432 -23.63 -15.19 11.47
C LEU A 432 -24.47 -15.84 12.57
N GLN A 433 -25.30 -16.84 12.23
CA GLN A 433 -26.13 -17.57 13.24
C GLN A 433 -25.27 -18.41 14.19
N LEU A 434 -24.13 -18.92 13.76
CA LEU A 434 -23.19 -19.65 14.60
C LEU A 434 -22.45 -18.71 15.55
N ASP A 435 -22.04 -17.55 15.07
CA ASP A 435 -21.40 -16.51 15.85
C ASP A 435 -22.33 -15.97 16.95
N ASP A 436 -23.57 -15.66 16.62
CA ASP A 436 -24.60 -15.24 17.57
C ASP A 436 -24.86 -16.30 18.69
N ARG A 437 -24.47 -17.56 18.48
CA ARG A 437 -24.57 -18.66 19.44
C ARG A 437 -23.22 -18.99 20.13
N GLY A 438 -22.21 -18.17 19.93
CA GLY A 438 -20.91 -18.27 20.57
C GLY A 438 -19.87 -19.12 19.83
N LEU A 439 -20.16 -19.58 18.59
CA LEU A 439 -19.16 -20.17 17.72
C LEU A 439 -18.57 -19.04 16.83
N ASP A 440 -17.63 -18.33 17.41
CA ASP A 440 -17.06 -17.09 16.89
C ASP A 440 -16.15 -17.26 15.64
N ALA A 441 -15.74 -16.15 15.08
CA ALA A 441 -14.93 -16.09 13.85
C ALA A 441 -13.65 -16.93 13.92
N TRP A 442 -12.96 -16.95 15.09
CA TRP A 442 -11.70 -17.69 15.22
C TRP A 442 -11.93 -19.20 15.16
N ARG A 443 -13.00 -19.69 15.81
CA ARG A 443 -13.37 -21.11 15.76
C ARG A 443 -13.82 -21.52 14.37
N ILE A 444 -14.67 -20.71 13.72
CA ILE A 444 -15.10 -20.95 12.34
C ILE A 444 -13.88 -21.03 11.42
N PHE A 445 -12.94 -20.08 11.52
CA PHE A 445 -11.77 -20.02 10.66
C PHE A 445 -10.90 -21.28 10.75
N GLN A 446 -10.72 -21.86 11.93
CA GLN A 446 -9.87 -23.04 12.12
C GLN A 446 -10.29 -24.27 11.31
N VAL A 447 -11.53 -24.34 10.90
CA VAL A 447 -12.05 -25.47 10.11
C VAL A 447 -12.02 -25.24 8.60
N LEU A 448 -11.69 -24.03 8.11
CA LEU A 448 -11.69 -23.67 6.69
C LEU A 448 -10.42 -24.10 5.96
N GLY A 449 -9.87 -25.26 6.28
CA GLY A 449 -8.67 -25.81 5.65
C GLY A 449 -8.91 -26.28 4.21
N ALA A 450 -7.83 -26.67 3.53
CA ALA A 450 -7.83 -27.08 2.11
C ALA A 450 -8.82 -28.23 1.79
N GLU A 451 -9.15 -29.04 2.75
CA GLU A 451 -10.07 -30.17 2.60
C GLU A 451 -11.57 -29.80 2.66
N VAL A 452 -11.88 -28.54 3.01
CA VAL A 452 -13.27 -28.06 3.12
C VAL A 452 -13.70 -27.43 1.79
N THR A 453 -14.05 -28.27 0.86
CA THR A 453 -14.30 -27.90 -0.54
C THR A 453 -15.78 -27.68 -0.85
N ASP A 454 -16.67 -27.90 0.11
CA ASP A 454 -18.11 -27.65 -0.01
C ASP A 454 -18.79 -27.50 1.36
N ARG A 455 -20.05 -27.05 1.33
CA ARG A 455 -20.85 -26.82 2.52
C ARG A 455 -21.13 -28.09 3.34
N ALA A 456 -21.26 -29.26 2.72
CA ALA A 456 -21.53 -30.52 3.41
C ALA A 456 -20.30 -30.99 4.21
N ILE A 457 -19.11 -30.84 3.61
CA ILE A 457 -17.82 -31.10 4.29
C ILE A 457 -17.62 -30.10 5.42
N LEU A 458 -17.92 -28.81 5.21
CA LEU A 458 -17.86 -27.76 6.21
C LEU A 458 -18.72 -28.11 7.42
N GLN A 459 -19.99 -28.50 7.23
CA GLN A 459 -20.88 -28.91 8.32
C GLN A 459 -20.30 -30.06 9.14
N LYS A 460 -19.80 -31.12 8.46
CA LYS A 460 -19.19 -32.26 9.13
C LYS A 460 -17.96 -31.88 9.96
N LYS A 461 -17.12 -31.02 9.42
CA LYS A 461 -15.92 -30.52 10.10
C LYS A 461 -16.29 -29.68 11.33
N LEU A 462 -17.21 -28.75 11.21
CA LEU A 462 -17.69 -27.94 12.33
C LEU A 462 -18.22 -28.83 13.46
N VAL A 463 -19.06 -29.83 13.15
CA VAL A 463 -19.58 -30.78 14.16
C VAL A 463 -18.45 -31.62 14.78
N SER A 464 -17.46 -32.01 14.01
CA SER A 464 -16.32 -32.81 14.50
C SER A 464 -15.40 -32.02 15.44
N PHE A 465 -15.13 -30.75 15.12
CA PHE A 465 -14.25 -29.88 15.90
C PHE A 465 -14.95 -29.32 17.16
N TYR A 466 -16.27 -29.05 17.05
CA TYR A 466 -17.07 -28.40 18.08
C TYR A 466 -18.34 -29.20 18.38
N PRO A 467 -18.23 -30.43 18.93
CA PRO A 467 -19.37 -31.31 19.17
C PRO A 467 -20.40 -30.71 20.15
N GLU A 468 -19.97 -29.81 21.03
CA GLU A 468 -20.85 -29.07 21.96
C GLU A 468 -21.79 -28.11 21.21
N TYR A 469 -21.43 -27.65 20.00
CA TYR A 469 -22.30 -26.83 19.14
C TYR A 469 -23.10 -27.64 18.11
N LYS A 470 -23.06 -28.98 18.11
CA LYS A 470 -23.66 -29.83 17.09
C LYS A 470 -25.13 -29.48 16.79
N SER A 471 -25.92 -29.21 17.81
CA SER A 471 -27.34 -28.84 17.63
C SER A 471 -27.48 -27.50 16.92
N ALA A 472 -26.69 -26.51 17.31
CA ALA A 472 -26.68 -25.17 16.70
C ALA A 472 -26.22 -25.23 15.24
N ILE A 473 -25.15 -25.99 14.96
CA ILE A 473 -24.61 -26.20 13.61
C ILE A 473 -25.67 -26.81 12.70
N ASN A 474 -26.24 -27.95 13.12
CA ASN A 474 -27.28 -28.63 12.32
C ASN A 474 -28.50 -27.75 12.06
N GLN A 475 -28.96 -26.95 13.03
CA GLN A 475 -30.06 -26.01 12.84
C GLN A 475 -29.73 -24.88 11.86
N ALA A 476 -28.49 -24.32 11.91
CA ALA A 476 -28.08 -23.27 11.02
C ALA A 476 -28.03 -23.77 9.56
N PHE A 477 -27.42 -24.94 9.33
CA PHE A 477 -27.33 -25.53 7.99
C PHE A 477 -28.69 -25.99 7.44
N MET A 478 -29.54 -26.56 8.26
CA MET A 478 -30.87 -27.07 7.84
C MET A 478 -31.79 -26.00 7.25
N ARG A 479 -31.60 -24.74 7.60
CA ARG A 479 -32.37 -23.60 7.06
C ARG A 479 -32.10 -23.30 5.59
N TYR A 480 -30.98 -23.77 5.08
CA TYR A 480 -30.45 -23.44 3.75
C TYR A 480 -30.14 -24.69 2.90
N ASN A 481 -30.66 -25.87 3.34
CA ASN A 481 -30.59 -27.12 2.57
C ASN A 481 -31.82 -27.30 1.71
#